data_1a422d341edc580c470b0f80bbb7749d
#
_entry.id   1a422d341edc580c470b0f80bbb7749d
#
_cell.length_a   1.000
_cell.length_b   1.000
_cell.length_c   1.000
_cell.angle_alpha   90.00
_cell.angle_beta   90.00
_cell.angle_gamma   90.00
#
_symmetry.space_group_name_H-M   'P 1'
#
loop_
_entity.id
_entity.type
_entity.pdbx_description
1 polymer ?
#
loop_
_entity_poly.entity_id
_entity_poly.type
_entity_poly.pdbx_seq_one_letter_code
_entity_poly.pdbx_strand_id
1 'polypeptide(L)'
;MNNIDINGGILIMSKSEKAKELFTKGYNCSQAVLGAFAEDLGMDFETAMKLSSSFGGGMGRMREVCGTVSGMFMAAGLKYGYFLPDDRIGKTEHYKRIQELAEKFKEKNKYIVCRQLLGLEGNDSSY
;
A
#
# COMPACT_ATOMS: atom_id res chain seq x y z
N MET A 1 9.00 -7.37 -15.61
CA MET A 1 9.73 -8.59 -15.90
C MET A 1 8.76 -9.64 -16.40
N ASN A 2 8.96 -10.12 -17.61
CA ASN A 2 8.06 -11.13 -18.19
C ASN A 2 8.52 -12.51 -17.77
N ASN A 3 7.66 -13.22 -17.06
CA ASN A 3 7.88 -14.62 -16.73
C ASN A 3 7.08 -15.46 -17.72
N ILE A 4 7.70 -16.49 -18.26
CA ILE A 4 7.06 -17.41 -19.18
C ILE A 4 6.84 -18.72 -18.43
N ASP A 5 5.61 -19.21 -18.44
CA ASP A 5 5.30 -20.50 -17.81
C ASP A 5 5.77 -21.67 -18.70
N ILE A 6 5.67 -22.89 -18.17
CA ILE A 6 6.13 -24.10 -18.86
C ILE A 6 5.35 -24.40 -20.15
N ASN A 7 4.19 -23.76 -20.34
CA ASN A 7 3.36 -23.92 -21.53
C ASN A 7 3.60 -22.80 -22.56
N GLY A 8 4.59 -21.93 -22.32
CA GLY A 8 4.90 -20.82 -23.21
C GLY A 8 4.01 -19.59 -23.00
N GLY A 9 3.12 -19.61 -22.01
CA GLY A 9 2.29 -18.47 -21.66
C GLY A 9 3.06 -17.46 -20.79
N ILE A 10 2.54 -16.23 -20.67
CA ILE A 10 3.12 -15.22 -19.81
C ILE A 10 2.63 -15.43 -18.39
N LEU A 11 3.54 -15.73 -17.48
CA LEU A 11 3.24 -15.84 -16.07
C LEU A 11 3.27 -14.44 -15.45
N ILE A 12 2.10 -13.91 -15.10
CA ILE A 12 2.00 -12.60 -14.47
C ILE A 12 2.08 -12.79 -12.96
N MET A 13 3.12 -12.20 -12.35
CA MET A 13 3.26 -12.18 -10.90
C MET A 13 2.11 -11.41 -10.29
N SER A 14 1.45 -11.97 -9.26
CA SER A 14 0.39 -11.25 -8.55
C SER A 14 0.96 -10.03 -7.84
N LYS A 15 0.11 -9.05 -7.56
CA LYS A 15 0.55 -7.84 -6.83
C LYS A 15 1.06 -8.19 -5.44
N SER A 16 0.43 -9.14 -4.77
CA SER A 16 0.89 -9.56 -3.45
C SER A 16 2.26 -10.26 -3.50
N GLU A 17 2.53 -11.07 -4.53
CA GLU A 17 3.83 -11.68 -4.72
C GLU A 17 4.91 -10.63 -5.01
N LYS A 18 4.59 -9.64 -5.84
CA LYS A 18 5.51 -8.55 -6.17
C LYS A 18 5.82 -7.70 -4.94
N ALA A 19 4.82 -7.39 -4.13
CA ALA A 19 5.01 -6.67 -2.87
C ALA A 19 5.92 -7.45 -1.92
N LYS A 20 5.70 -8.76 -1.80
CA LYS A 20 6.51 -9.64 -0.97
C LYS A 20 7.95 -9.67 -1.44
N GLU A 21 8.18 -9.75 -2.74
CA GLU A 21 9.52 -9.72 -3.33
C GLU A 21 10.24 -8.41 -3.00
N LEU A 22 9.55 -7.27 -3.15
CA LEU A 22 10.12 -5.96 -2.82
C LEU A 22 10.46 -5.85 -1.34
N PHE A 23 9.57 -6.31 -0.47
CA PHE A 23 9.83 -6.32 0.96
C PHE A 23 11.07 -7.15 1.30
N THR A 24 11.20 -8.32 0.67
CA THR A 24 12.36 -9.21 0.86
C THR A 24 13.67 -8.53 0.42
N LYS A 25 13.61 -7.66 -0.59
CA LYS A 25 14.79 -6.90 -1.05
C LYS A 25 15.21 -5.78 -0.09
N GLY A 26 14.39 -5.47 0.91
CA GLY A 26 14.72 -4.45 1.90
C GLY A 26 13.87 -3.19 1.87
N TYR A 27 12.93 -3.10 0.94
CA TYR A 27 11.99 -1.97 0.94
C TYR A 27 11.03 -2.08 2.12
N ASN A 28 10.56 -0.95 2.63
CA ASN A 28 9.59 -0.99 3.72
C ASN A 28 8.21 -1.41 3.21
N CYS A 29 7.28 -1.66 4.14
CA CYS A 29 5.96 -2.18 3.81
C CYS A 29 5.17 -1.26 2.86
N SER A 30 5.25 0.05 3.05
CA SER A 30 4.56 1.01 2.18
C SER A 30 5.17 1.03 0.78
N GLN A 31 6.50 1.06 0.70
CA GLN A 31 7.22 1.00 -0.57
C GLN A 31 6.93 -0.29 -1.33
N ALA A 32 6.91 -1.41 -0.63
CA ALA A 32 6.66 -2.71 -1.23
C ALA A 32 5.27 -2.75 -1.89
N VAL A 33 4.26 -2.28 -1.19
CA VAL A 33 2.89 -2.29 -1.71
C VAL A 33 2.72 -1.30 -2.86
N LEU A 34 3.11 -0.04 -2.68
CA LEU A 34 2.98 0.93 -3.76
C LEU A 34 3.81 0.53 -4.97
N GLY A 35 5.03 0.05 -4.74
CA GLY A 35 5.91 -0.40 -5.81
C GLY A 35 5.35 -1.54 -6.64
N ALA A 36 4.55 -2.41 -6.03
CA ALA A 36 3.90 -3.50 -6.74
C ALA A 36 2.89 -3.00 -7.79
N PHE A 37 2.30 -1.82 -7.60
CA PHE A 37 1.28 -1.25 -8.49
C PHE A 37 1.80 -0.12 -9.38
N ALA A 38 2.89 0.53 -8.98
CA ALA A 38 3.28 1.83 -9.53
C ALA A 38 3.42 1.86 -11.06
N GLU A 39 4.18 0.95 -11.64
CA GLU A 39 4.43 0.94 -13.08
C GLU A 39 3.15 0.71 -13.87
N ASP A 40 2.30 -0.20 -13.44
CA ASP A 40 1.02 -0.47 -14.09
C ASP A 40 0.08 0.72 -14.01
N LEU A 41 0.26 1.59 -13.02
CA LEU A 41 -0.57 2.78 -12.81
C LEU A 41 0.10 4.06 -13.34
N GLY A 42 1.22 3.93 -14.05
CA GLY A 42 1.86 5.07 -14.72
C GLY A 42 2.78 5.91 -13.85
N MET A 43 3.18 5.42 -12.68
CA MET A 43 4.16 6.10 -11.85
C MET A 43 5.51 5.39 -11.94
N ASP A 44 6.59 6.15 -12.15
CA ASP A 44 7.90 5.54 -12.18
C ASP A 44 8.30 5.00 -10.80
N PHE A 45 9.11 3.96 -10.81
CA PHE A 45 9.46 3.23 -9.60
C PHE A 45 10.17 4.10 -8.56
N GLU A 46 11.15 4.90 -9.00
CA GLU A 46 11.90 5.75 -8.08
C GLU A 46 10.99 6.77 -7.38
N THR A 47 10.09 7.41 -8.12
CA THR A 47 9.12 8.34 -7.56
C THR A 47 8.21 7.65 -6.55
N ALA A 48 7.74 6.45 -6.89
CA ALA A 48 6.91 5.64 -5.98
C ALA A 48 7.65 5.33 -4.68
N MET A 49 8.93 4.96 -4.78
CA MET A 49 9.75 4.64 -3.60
C MET A 49 9.96 5.85 -2.71
N LYS A 50 10.26 7.00 -3.30
CA LYS A 50 10.43 8.24 -2.53
C LYS A 50 9.12 8.67 -1.86
N LEU A 51 8.02 8.64 -2.59
CA LEU A 51 6.70 9.03 -2.09
C LEU A 51 6.28 8.20 -0.89
N SER A 52 6.48 6.89 -0.97
CA SER A 52 6.04 5.96 0.08
C SER A 52 7.06 5.75 1.19
N SER A 53 8.29 6.25 1.02
CA SER A 53 9.39 6.00 1.97
C SER A 53 9.08 6.41 3.40
N SER A 54 8.31 7.49 3.58
CA SER A 54 8.00 8.05 4.90
C SER A 54 6.95 7.24 5.68
N PHE A 55 6.28 6.31 5.04
CA PHE A 55 5.14 5.61 5.63
C PHE A 55 5.45 4.23 6.19
N GLY A 56 6.70 3.78 6.10
CA GLY A 56 7.12 2.52 6.67
C GLY A 56 7.13 2.55 8.20
N GLY A 57 6.86 1.42 8.83
CA GLY A 57 6.83 1.33 10.29
C GLY A 57 5.69 2.11 10.92
N GLY A 58 4.60 2.31 10.19
CA GLY A 58 3.46 3.09 10.66
C GLY A 58 3.78 4.58 10.70
N MET A 59 4.10 5.14 9.54
CA MET A 59 4.49 6.55 9.37
C MET A 59 5.80 6.86 10.10
N GLY A 60 6.92 6.47 9.48
CA GLY A 60 8.25 6.77 10.00
C GLY A 60 8.51 6.15 11.36
N ARG A 61 8.00 4.97 11.61
CA ARG A 61 8.09 4.23 12.88
C ARG A 61 7.33 4.86 14.04
N MET A 62 6.42 5.79 13.77
CA MET A 62 5.55 6.34 14.82
C MET A 62 4.45 5.37 15.24
N ARG A 63 4.35 4.23 14.58
CA ARG A 63 3.39 3.16 14.90
C ARG A 63 1.94 3.59 14.74
N GLU A 64 1.70 4.51 13.81
CA GLU A 64 0.36 4.91 13.38
C GLU A 64 -0.17 3.94 12.32
N VAL A 65 -0.82 4.41 11.27
CA VAL A 65 -1.40 3.52 10.25
C VAL A 65 -0.32 2.64 9.62
N CYS A 66 -0.61 1.35 9.49
CA CYS A 66 0.27 0.37 8.88
C CYS A 66 0.70 0.80 7.47
N GLY A 67 2.00 0.69 7.16
CA GLY A 67 2.54 1.07 5.86
C GLY A 67 1.92 0.29 4.71
N THR A 68 1.52 -0.96 4.93
CA THR A 68 0.79 -1.76 3.94
C THR A 68 -0.53 -1.07 3.57
N VAL A 69 -1.25 -0.59 4.58
CA VAL A 69 -2.53 0.11 4.38
C VAL A 69 -2.30 1.44 3.66
N SER A 70 -1.30 2.22 4.09
CA SER A 70 -0.94 3.48 3.41
C SER A 70 -0.57 3.24 1.95
N GLY A 71 0.21 2.21 1.67
CA GLY A 71 0.58 1.84 0.31
C GLY A 71 -0.63 1.47 -0.55
N MET A 72 -1.56 0.70 0.02
CA MET A 72 -2.81 0.36 -0.66
C MET A 72 -3.65 1.61 -0.99
N PHE A 73 -3.72 2.54 -0.04
CA PHE A 73 -4.47 3.79 -0.24
C PHE A 73 -3.86 4.65 -1.33
N MET A 74 -2.53 4.72 -1.39
CA MET A 74 -1.81 5.43 -2.45
C MET A 74 -2.08 4.80 -3.82
N ALA A 75 -2.02 3.47 -3.90
CA ALA A 75 -2.31 2.74 -5.15
C ALA A 75 -3.76 2.97 -5.59
N ALA A 76 -4.70 2.91 -4.65
CA ALA A 76 -6.11 3.20 -4.93
C ALA A 76 -6.31 4.63 -5.41
N GLY A 77 -5.58 5.58 -4.83
CA GLY A 77 -5.61 6.97 -5.26
C GLY A 77 -5.10 7.16 -6.68
N LEU A 78 -4.01 6.48 -7.06
CA LEU A 78 -3.49 6.53 -8.42
C LEU A 78 -4.49 5.99 -9.43
N LYS A 79 -5.20 4.95 -9.07
CA LYS A 79 -6.12 4.28 -9.99
C LYS A 79 -7.50 4.94 -10.06
N TYR A 80 -8.03 5.38 -8.93
CA TYR A 80 -9.41 5.81 -8.80
C TYR A 80 -9.57 7.20 -8.20
N GLY A 81 -8.49 7.83 -7.78
CA GLY A 81 -8.55 9.08 -7.04
C GLY A 81 -9.16 10.23 -7.83
N TYR A 82 -9.86 11.09 -7.13
CA TYR A 82 -10.31 12.37 -7.69
C TYR A 82 -9.13 13.37 -7.65
N PHE A 83 -9.16 14.39 -8.51
CA PHE A 83 -8.08 15.39 -8.53
C PHE A 83 -8.59 16.83 -8.68
N LEU A 84 -9.86 17.02 -8.99
CA LEU A 84 -10.43 18.36 -9.10
C LEU A 84 -11.02 18.79 -7.74
N PRO A 85 -10.76 20.03 -7.30
CA PRO A 85 -11.16 20.45 -5.96
C PRO A 85 -12.68 20.56 -5.77
N ASP A 86 -13.43 20.71 -6.85
CA ASP A 86 -14.89 20.82 -6.82
C ASP A 86 -15.61 19.52 -7.15
N ASP A 87 -14.87 18.43 -7.36
CA ASP A 87 -15.46 17.11 -7.62
C ASP A 87 -15.92 16.45 -6.32
N ARG A 88 -17.04 16.90 -5.79
CA ARG A 88 -17.61 16.42 -4.53
C ARG A 88 -18.05 14.96 -4.62
N ILE A 89 -18.61 14.58 -5.76
CA ILE A 89 -19.08 13.20 -5.97
C ILE A 89 -17.89 12.25 -6.03
N GLY A 90 -16.87 12.57 -6.81
CA GLY A 90 -15.65 11.78 -6.90
C GLY A 90 -14.95 11.64 -5.56
N LYS A 91 -14.89 12.72 -4.79
CA LYS A 91 -14.31 12.72 -3.45
C LYS A 91 -15.06 11.76 -2.52
N THR A 92 -16.38 11.86 -2.48
CA THR A 92 -17.21 11.01 -1.62
C THR A 92 -17.11 9.54 -2.01
N GLU A 93 -17.17 9.23 -3.29
CA GLU A 93 -17.03 7.87 -3.79
C GLU A 93 -15.66 7.30 -3.49
N HIS A 94 -14.61 8.11 -3.65
CA HIS A 94 -13.25 7.66 -3.37
C HIS A 94 -13.05 7.40 -1.88
N TYR A 95 -13.54 8.27 -1.01
CA TYR A 95 -13.44 8.07 0.44
C TYR A 95 -14.17 6.80 0.88
N LYS A 96 -15.33 6.52 0.28
CA LYS A 96 -16.05 5.27 0.54
C LYS A 96 -15.21 4.06 0.15
N ARG A 97 -14.55 4.12 -1.00
CA ARG A 97 -13.64 3.05 -1.48
C ARG A 97 -12.51 2.83 -0.49
N ILE A 98 -11.90 3.90 0.02
CA ILE A 98 -10.82 3.82 1.01
C ILE A 98 -11.32 3.17 2.31
N GLN A 99 -12.52 3.54 2.77
CA GLN A 99 -13.12 2.95 3.96
C GLN A 99 -13.38 1.45 3.76
N GLU A 100 -13.85 1.05 2.59
CA GLU A 100 -14.07 -0.36 2.26
C GLU A 100 -12.76 -1.16 2.24
N LEU A 101 -11.68 -0.58 1.72
CA LEU A 101 -10.36 -1.20 1.76
C LEU A 101 -9.88 -1.39 3.20
N ALA A 102 -10.06 -0.38 4.04
CA ALA A 102 -9.71 -0.47 5.45
C ALA A 102 -10.49 -1.58 6.16
N GLU A 103 -11.79 -1.68 5.90
CA GLU A 103 -12.64 -2.72 6.49
C GLU A 103 -12.20 -4.13 6.07
N LYS A 104 -11.88 -4.30 4.78
CA LYS A 104 -11.38 -5.59 4.29
C LYS A 104 -10.07 -5.99 4.94
N PHE A 105 -9.17 -5.02 5.13
CA PHE A 105 -7.91 -5.27 5.82
C PHE A 105 -8.16 -5.68 7.28
N LYS A 106 -9.08 -5.00 7.97
CA LYS A 106 -9.46 -5.33 9.35
C LYS A 106 -10.08 -6.71 9.48
N GLU A 107 -10.86 -7.16 8.49
CA GLU A 107 -11.45 -8.50 8.51
C GLU A 107 -10.38 -9.60 8.64
N LYS A 108 -9.22 -9.40 8.01
CA LYS A 108 -8.13 -10.37 8.04
C LYS A 108 -7.11 -10.11 9.13
N ASN A 109 -6.91 -8.86 9.50
CA ASN A 109 -5.81 -8.45 10.37
C ASN A 109 -6.25 -7.79 11.67
N LYS A 110 -7.54 -7.55 11.87
CA LYS A 110 -8.16 -6.93 13.04
C LYS A 110 -8.01 -5.41 13.09
N TYR A 111 -6.81 -4.89 12.80
CA TYR A 111 -6.44 -3.49 12.97
C TYR A 111 -5.80 -2.93 11.71
N ILE A 112 -5.83 -1.60 11.55
CA ILE A 112 -5.04 -0.91 10.52
C ILE A 112 -3.89 -0.12 11.13
N VAL A 113 -3.85 0.02 12.46
CA VAL A 113 -2.82 0.78 13.16
C VAL A 113 -1.64 -0.12 13.50
N CYS A 114 -0.43 0.32 13.10
CA CYS A 114 0.80 -0.46 13.29
C CYS A 114 1.01 -0.88 14.74
N ARG A 115 0.82 0.01 15.69
CA ARG A 115 0.96 -0.27 17.11
C ARG A 115 0.11 -1.44 17.54
N GLN A 116 -1.15 -1.46 17.10
CA GLN A 116 -2.09 -2.51 17.44
C GLN A 116 -1.71 -3.83 16.76
N LEU A 117 -1.29 -3.78 15.50
CA LEU A 117 -0.88 -4.96 14.75
C LEU A 117 0.37 -5.62 15.36
N LEU A 118 1.28 -4.83 15.91
CA LEU A 118 2.49 -5.34 16.56
C LEU A 118 2.26 -5.73 18.03
N GLY A 119 1.05 -5.49 18.58
CA GLY A 119 0.76 -5.80 19.96
C GLY A 119 1.43 -4.87 20.96
N LEU A 120 1.83 -3.66 20.53
CA LEU A 120 2.41 -2.67 21.43
C LEU A 120 1.31 -2.00 22.25
N GLU A 121 1.58 -1.77 23.55
CA GLU A 121 0.61 -1.18 24.46
C GLU A 121 0.86 0.32 24.69
N GLY A 122 -0.24 1.04 24.85
CA GLY A 122 -0.22 2.42 25.30
C GLY A 122 0.60 3.33 24.40
N ASN A 123 1.54 4.04 25.03
CA ASN A 123 2.36 5.04 24.37
C ASN A 123 3.75 4.53 24.01
N ASP A 124 3.91 3.22 23.83
CA ASP A 124 5.19 2.68 23.41
C ASP A 124 5.56 3.24 22.03
N SER A 125 6.58 4.08 22.04
CA SER A 125 7.08 4.75 20.85
C SER A 125 8.48 4.26 20.49
N SER A 126 8.67 2.96 20.51
CA SER A 126 9.92 2.34 20.10
C SER A 126 10.10 2.57 18.59
N TYR A 127 10.84 3.59 18.25
CA TYR A 127 11.13 3.93 16.87
C TYR A 127 12.27 3.09 16.32
#